data_4edece632e9442ea5578335ff0522990
#
_entry.id   4edece632e9442ea5578335ff0522990
#
_cell.length_a   1.000
_cell.length_b   1.000
_cell.length_c   1.000
_cell.angle_alpha   90.00
_cell.angle_beta   90.00
_cell.angle_gamma   90.00
#
_symmetry.space_group_name_H-M   'P 1'
#
loop_
_entity.id
_entity.type
_entity.pdbx_description
1 polymer ?
#
loop_
_entity_poly.entity_id
_entity_poly.type
_entity_poly.pdbx_seq_one_letter_code
_entity_poly.pdbx_strand_id
1 'polypeptide(L)' 'MDARLREEVETAVQALDEALAGLINFTMTLRPTLRNEILQICGHHIERARQAKERLEALLQE' A
#
# COMPACT_ATOMS: atom_id res chain seq x y z
N MET A 1 -11.67 6.39 -18.93
CA MET A 1 -11.19 7.36 -17.91
C MET A 1 -10.48 8.47 -18.63
N ASP A 2 -10.77 9.73 -18.28
CA ASP A 2 -10.08 10.84 -18.94
C ASP A 2 -8.64 10.97 -18.46
N ALA A 3 -7.83 11.74 -19.20
CA ALA A 3 -6.40 11.83 -18.94
C ALA A 3 -6.06 12.43 -17.57
N ARG A 4 -6.86 13.42 -17.14
CA ARG A 4 -6.63 14.08 -15.85
C ARG A 4 -6.92 13.13 -14.67
N LEU A 5 -8.03 12.41 -14.76
CA LEU A 5 -8.39 11.43 -13.74
C LEU A 5 -7.37 10.30 -13.70
N ARG A 6 -6.89 9.87 -14.86
CA ARG A 6 -5.83 8.85 -14.94
C ARG A 6 -4.56 9.31 -14.23
N GLU A 7 -4.14 10.55 -14.44
CA GLU A 7 -2.96 11.10 -13.75
C GLU A 7 -3.15 11.13 -12.23
N GLU A 8 -4.34 11.51 -11.77
CA GLU A 8 -4.64 11.54 -10.34
C GLU A 8 -4.60 10.13 -9.74
N VAL A 9 -5.15 9.15 -10.45
CA VAL A 9 -5.12 7.75 -10.00
C VAL A 9 -3.69 7.22 -9.98
N GLU A 10 -2.88 7.51 -11.00
CA GLU A 10 -1.47 7.12 -11.03
C GLU A 10 -0.70 7.70 -9.85
N THR A 11 -0.94 8.97 -9.54
CA THR A 11 -0.31 9.62 -8.39
C THR A 11 -0.72 8.96 -7.08
N ALA A 12 -2.01 8.63 -6.94
CA ALA A 12 -2.51 7.94 -5.73
C ALA A 12 -1.90 6.55 -5.59
N VAL A 13 -1.81 5.79 -6.69
CA VAL A 13 -1.19 4.46 -6.69
C VAL A 13 0.27 4.55 -6.25
N GLN A 14 1.01 5.52 -6.79
CA GLN A 14 2.42 5.70 -6.43
C GLN A 14 2.57 6.08 -4.96
N ALA A 15 1.73 6.96 -4.45
CA ALA A 15 1.76 7.35 -3.04
C ALA A 15 1.46 6.16 -2.12
N LEU A 16 0.50 5.31 -2.49
CA LEU A 16 0.18 4.10 -1.74
C LEU A 16 1.33 3.10 -1.77
N ASP A 17 1.96 2.92 -2.93
CA ASP A 17 3.13 2.04 -3.07
C ASP A 17 4.26 2.48 -2.13
N GLU A 18 4.58 3.76 -2.14
CA GLU A 18 5.65 4.30 -1.29
C GLU A 18 5.31 4.17 0.19
N ALA A 19 4.07 4.44 0.57
CA ALA A 19 3.63 4.31 1.96
C ALA A 19 3.69 2.87 2.44
N LEU A 20 3.22 1.93 1.62
CA LEU A 20 3.26 0.50 1.95
C LEU A 20 4.69 -0.01 2.03
N ALA A 21 5.55 0.36 1.09
CA ALA A 21 6.95 -0.03 1.12
C ALA A 21 7.67 0.53 2.34
N GLY A 22 7.42 1.79 2.69
CA GLY A 22 7.98 2.41 3.87
C GLY A 22 7.55 1.73 5.16
N LEU A 23 6.27 1.35 5.24
CA LEU A 23 5.73 0.67 6.41
C LEU A 23 6.33 -0.74 6.56
N ILE A 24 6.43 -1.48 5.46
CA ILE A 24 7.06 -2.81 5.46
C ILE A 24 8.52 -2.71 5.85
N ASN A 25 9.26 -1.77 5.27
CA ASN A 25 10.67 -1.56 5.61
C ASN A 25 10.85 -1.20 7.08
N PHE A 26 9.97 -0.37 7.62
CA PHE A 26 9.99 -0.05 9.05
C PHE A 26 9.83 -1.30 9.92
N THR A 27 8.86 -2.17 9.59
CA THR A 27 8.64 -3.38 10.38
C THR A 27 9.85 -4.32 10.32
N MET A 28 10.59 -4.33 9.23
CA MET A 28 11.77 -5.17 9.08
C MET A 28 12.97 -4.68 9.90
N THR A 29 12.96 -3.44 10.36
CA THR A 29 14.01 -2.92 11.25
C THR A 29 13.76 -3.27 12.72
N LEU A 30 12.58 -3.81 13.04
CA LEU A 30 12.19 -4.13 14.41
C LEU A 30 12.68 -5.51 14.83
N ARG A 31 12.81 -5.72 16.14
CA ARG A 31 13.08 -7.05 16.71
C ARG A 31 11.94 -7.99 16.31
N PRO A 32 12.22 -9.29 16.07
CA PRO A 32 11.20 -10.24 15.61
C PRO A 32 9.92 -10.26 16.46
N THR A 33 10.06 -10.21 17.79
CA THR A 33 8.91 -10.24 18.70
C THR A 33 8.03 -9.01 18.50
N LEU A 34 8.62 -7.82 18.46
CA LEU A 34 7.90 -6.57 18.28
C LEU A 34 7.29 -6.50 16.88
N ARG A 35 8.03 -6.93 15.87
CA ARG A 35 7.51 -7.01 14.50
C ARG A 35 6.26 -7.88 14.43
N ASN A 36 6.29 -9.06 15.06
CA ASN A 36 5.15 -9.96 15.06
C ASN A 36 3.94 -9.35 15.75
N GLU A 37 4.14 -8.65 16.87
CA GLU A 37 3.06 -7.96 17.57
C GLU A 37 2.42 -6.88 16.69
N ILE A 38 3.24 -6.06 16.03
CA ILE A 38 2.77 -5.00 15.16
C ILE A 38 2.03 -5.58 13.97
N LEU A 39 2.55 -6.64 13.36
CA LEU A 39 1.89 -7.29 12.23
C LEU A 39 0.57 -7.96 12.62
N GLN A 40 0.44 -8.46 13.85
CA GLN A 40 -0.84 -8.97 14.34
C GLN A 40 -1.88 -7.86 14.47
N ILE A 41 -1.46 -6.67 14.87
CA ILE A 41 -2.36 -5.53 15.03
C ILE A 41 -2.72 -4.90 13.68
N CYS A 42 -1.72 -4.70 12.81
CA CYS A 42 -1.84 -3.90 11.59
C CYS A 42 -1.84 -4.71 10.30
N GLY A 43 -1.49 -6.01 10.35
CA GLY A 43 -1.27 -6.80 9.13
C GLY A 43 -2.46 -6.81 8.19
N HIS A 44 -3.68 -6.95 8.71
CA HIS A 44 -4.88 -6.96 7.86
C HIS A 44 -5.19 -5.59 7.26
N HIS A 45 -4.81 -4.50 7.94
CA HIS A 45 -4.96 -3.16 7.40
C HIS A 45 -3.96 -2.92 6.26
N ILE A 46 -2.73 -3.41 6.41
CA ILE A 46 -1.72 -3.36 5.36
C ILE A 46 -2.21 -4.13 4.14
N GLU A 47 -2.74 -5.32 4.34
CA GLU A 47 -3.27 -6.16 3.27
C GLU A 47 -4.45 -5.49 2.55
N ARG A 48 -5.35 -4.85 3.31
CA ARG A 48 -6.47 -4.11 2.73
C ARG A 48 -6.00 -2.92 1.90
N ALA A 49 -4.99 -2.21 2.38
CA ALA A 49 -4.41 -1.09 1.62
C ALA A 49 -3.77 -1.58 0.33
N ARG A 50 -3.07 -2.71 0.37
CA ARG A 50 -2.48 -3.32 -0.81
C ARG A 50 -3.56 -3.72 -1.83
N GLN A 51 -4.65 -4.31 -1.36
CA GLN A 51 -5.77 -4.68 -2.23
C GLN A 51 -6.43 -3.45 -2.86
N ALA A 52 -6.59 -2.37 -2.09
CA ALA A 52 -7.14 -1.12 -2.62
C ALA A 52 -6.23 -0.55 -3.71
N LYS A 53 -4.92 -0.58 -3.50
CA LYS A 53 -3.95 -0.15 -4.51
C LYS A 53 -4.08 -0.99 -5.78
N GLU A 54 -4.18 -2.30 -5.66
CA GLU A 54 -4.34 -3.19 -6.80
C GLU A 54 -5.61 -2.91 -7.59
N ARG A 55 -6.71 -2.56 -6.91
CA ARG A 55 -7.95 -2.17 -7.58
C ARG A 55 -7.79 -0.88 -8.36
N LEU A 56 -7.07 0.09 -7.81
CA LEU A 56 -6.77 1.33 -8.52
C LEU A 56 -5.88 1.07 -9.73
N GLU A 57 -4.88 0.22 -9.60
CA GLU A 57 -4.04 -0.19 -10.72
C GLU A 57 -4.85 -0.85 -11.83
N ALA A 58 -5.84 -1.67 -11.47
CA ALA A 58 -6.70 -2.32 -12.45
C ALA A 58 -7.51 -1.30 -13.25
N LEU A 59 -7.94 -0.20 -12.63
CA LEU A 59 -8.63 0.87 -13.34
C LEU A 59 -7.75 1.52 -14.39
N LEU A 60 -6.45 1.61 -14.15
CA LEU A 60 -5.51 2.21 -15.10
C LEU A 60 -5.29 1.33 -16.34
N GLN A 61 -5.66 0.08 -16.27
CA GLN A 61 -5.47 -0.87 -17.38
C GLN A 61 -6.68 -0.97 -18.30
N GLU A 62 -7.76 -0.31 -17.96
CA GLU A 62 -8.97 -0.28 -18.80
C GLU A 62 -8.89 0.68 -19.99
#